data_90e2bc969e52a4b6f1f5264d5bbaaead
#
_entry.id   90e2bc969e52a4b6f1f5264d5bbaaead
#
_cell.length_a   1.000
_cell.length_b   1.000
_cell.length_c   1.000
_cell.angle_alpha   90.00
_cell.angle_beta   90.00
_cell.angle_gamma   90.00
#
_symmetry.space_group_name_H-M   'P 1'
#
loop_
_entity.id
_entity.type
_entity.pdbx_description
1 polymer ?
#
loop_
_entity_poly.entity_id
_entity_poly.type
_entity_poly.pdbx_seq_one_letter_code
_entity_poly.pdbx_strand_id
1 'polypeptide(L)'
;MTALPDSIIQNGLFCCWKYEEWNGRKTKVPYQPETGRGAKSNDPSSFVPYKTAVQASGYDGIGIGIFNGICAIDLDNCVSDSGYYTQTAAEIVALMHSYTEYSPSG
;
A
#
# COMPACT_ATOMS: atom_id res chain seq x y z
N MET A 1 -2.35 -14.61 2.12
CA MET A 1 -1.94 -13.24 2.46
C MET A 1 -2.17 -13.00 3.93
N THR A 2 -1.19 -12.45 4.60
CA THR A 2 -1.28 -12.14 6.01
C THR A 2 -2.16 -10.90 6.22
N ALA A 3 -3.06 -10.94 7.21
CA ALA A 3 -3.86 -9.78 7.56
C ALA A 3 -2.96 -8.65 8.11
N LEU A 4 -3.38 -7.41 7.89
CA LEU A 4 -2.68 -6.25 8.45
C LEU A 4 -2.69 -6.30 9.98
N PRO A 5 -1.60 -5.91 10.64
CA PRO A 5 -1.59 -5.80 12.10
C PRO A 5 -2.66 -4.84 12.62
N ASP A 6 -3.25 -5.16 13.78
CA ASP A 6 -4.30 -4.34 14.37
C ASP A 6 -3.84 -2.90 14.64
N SER A 7 -2.60 -2.71 15.06
CA SER A 7 -2.05 -1.37 15.30
C SER A 7 -2.05 -0.50 14.05
N ILE A 8 -1.78 -1.09 12.89
CA ILE A 8 -1.82 -0.38 11.61
C ILE A 8 -3.27 -0.06 11.23
N ILE A 9 -4.18 -1.01 11.41
CA ILE A 9 -5.61 -0.80 11.11
C ILE A 9 -6.19 0.31 11.98
N GLN A 10 -5.86 0.34 13.27
CA GLN A 10 -6.42 1.31 14.21
C GLN A 10 -5.83 2.71 14.07
N ASN A 11 -4.54 2.82 13.76
CA ASN A 11 -3.82 4.08 13.74
C ASN A 11 -3.53 4.60 12.34
N GLY A 12 -3.63 3.75 11.33
CA GLY A 12 -3.31 4.12 9.96
C GLY A 12 -4.40 4.95 9.30
N LEU A 13 -4.00 5.69 8.29
CA LEU A 13 -4.88 6.38 7.37
C LEU A 13 -4.75 5.76 5.99
N PHE A 14 -5.88 5.59 5.31
CA PHE A 14 -5.95 4.79 4.09
C PHE A 14 -6.61 5.54 2.95
N CYS A 15 -6.33 5.10 1.75
CA CYS A 15 -7.04 5.51 0.54
C CYS A 15 -7.45 4.26 -0.24
N CYS A 16 -8.17 4.46 -1.32
CA CYS A 16 -8.42 3.41 -2.31
C CYS A 16 -7.60 3.71 -3.56
N TRP A 17 -7.37 2.70 -4.39
CA TRP A 17 -6.67 2.91 -5.64
C TRP A 17 -7.33 2.12 -6.76
N LYS A 18 -7.11 2.61 -8.00
CA LYS A 18 -7.53 1.93 -9.23
C LYS A 18 -6.35 1.82 -10.17
N TYR A 19 -6.34 0.78 -10.97
CA TYR A 19 -5.45 0.74 -12.13
C TYR A 19 -5.97 1.68 -13.21
N GLU A 20 -5.08 2.51 -13.74
CA GLU A 20 -5.36 3.36 -14.89
C GLU A 20 -4.22 3.22 -15.88
N GLU A 21 -4.54 3.31 -17.17
CA GLU A 21 -3.52 3.24 -18.20
C GLU A 21 -3.07 4.64 -18.60
N TRP A 22 -1.75 4.85 -18.57
CA TRP A 22 -1.09 6.05 -19.04
C TRP A 22 0.02 5.64 -20.00
N ASN A 23 -0.04 6.07 -21.27
CA ASN A 23 0.96 5.73 -22.27
C ASN A 23 1.23 4.21 -22.39
N GLY A 24 0.17 3.40 -22.33
CA GLY A 24 0.28 1.96 -22.43
C GLY A 24 0.74 1.24 -21.15
N ARG A 25 0.88 1.96 -20.03
CA ARG A 25 1.28 1.39 -18.76
C ARG A 25 0.12 1.42 -17.77
N LYS A 26 -0.08 0.30 -17.06
CA LYS A 26 -0.97 0.26 -15.90
C LYS A 26 -0.30 0.92 -14.70
N THR A 27 -0.99 1.89 -14.12
CA THR A 27 -0.52 2.62 -12.95
C THR A 27 -1.60 2.60 -11.88
N LYS A 28 -1.22 2.41 -10.62
CA LYS A 28 -2.12 2.57 -9.50
C LYS A 28 -2.31 4.04 -9.20
N VAL A 29 -3.56 4.48 -9.26
CA VAL A 29 -3.89 5.88 -8.97
C VAL A 29 -4.69 5.95 -7.67
N PRO A 30 -4.22 6.72 -6.65
CA PRO A 30 -4.91 6.81 -5.37
C PRO A 30 -6.10 7.76 -5.42
N TYR A 31 -7.17 7.36 -4.71
CA TYR A 31 -8.40 8.12 -4.63
C TYR A 31 -8.91 8.21 -3.21
N GLN A 32 -9.61 9.31 -2.92
CA GLN A 32 -10.37 9.48 -1.69
C GLN A 32 -11.68 8.69 -1.84
N PRO A 33 -11.94 7.66 -1.03
CA PRO A 33 -13.09 6.80 -1.25
C PRO A 33 -14.44 7.49 -1.07
N GLU A 34 -14.50 8.55 -0.25
CA GLU A 34 -15.75 9.25 0.03
C GLU A 34 -16.12 10.27 -1.05
N THR A 35 -15.16 10.88 -1.70
CA THR A 35 -15.40 11.95 -2.68
C THR A 35 -15.13 11.53 -4.11
N GLY A 36 -14.36 10.46 -4.33
CA GLY A 36 -13.91 10.06 -5.65
C GLY A 36 -12.82 10.95 -6.24
N ARG A 37 -12.31 11.91 -5.47
CA ARG A 37 -11.20 12.77 -5.89
C ARG A 37 -9.87 12.08 -5.64
N GLY A 38 -8.83 12.53 -6.33
CA GLY A 38 -7.47 12.02 -6.12
C GLY A 38 -7.01 12.21 -4.68
N ALA A 39 -6.34 11.20 -4.13
CA ALA A 39 -5.67 11.31 -2.84
C ALA A 39 -4.24 11.79 -3.05
N LYS A 40 -3.75 12.66 -2.14
CA LYS A 40 -2.38 13.19 -2.20
C LYS A 40 -1.54 12.52 -1.12
N SER A 41 -0.44 11.92 -1.51
CA SER A 41 0.40 11.13 -0.61
C SER A 41 0.99 11.92 0.56
N ASN A 42 1.08 13.23 0.44
CA ASN A 42 1.62 14.12 1.48
C ASN A 42 0.53 14.90 2.26
N ASP A 43 -0.73 14.57 2.04
CA ASP A 43 -1.85 15.27 2.67
C ASP A 43 -2.73 14.29 3.45
N PRO A 44 -2.57 14.22 4.79
CA PRO A 44 -3.37 13.29 5.59
C PRO A 44 -4.87 13.52 5.52
N SER A 45 -5.32 14.72 5.20
CA SER A 45 -6.75 15.02 5.06
C SER A 45 -7.39 14.33 3.86
N SER A 46 -6.59 13.86 2.90
CA SER A 46 -7.08 13.10 1.74
C SER A 46 -7.16 11.59 2.01
N PHE A 47 -6.92 11.16 3.24
CA PHE A 47 -6.98 9.76 3.65
C PHE A 47 -8.07 9.54 4.69
N VAL A 48 -8.51 8.31 4.85
CA VAL A 48 -9.63 7.92 5.73
C VAL A 48 -9.23 6.77 6.64
N PRO A 49 -10.00 6.50 7.71
CA PRO A 49 -9.79 5.28 8.50
C PRO A 49 -9.96 4.01 7.67
N TYR A 50 -9.34 2.94 8.12
CA TYR A 50 -9.38 1.64 7.45
C TYR A 50 -10.80 1.18 7.12
N LYS A 51 -11.72 1.29 8.08
CA LYS A 51 -13.12 0.87 7.93
C LYS A 51 -13.79 1.56 6.73
N THR A 52 -13.56 2.85 6.57
CA THR A 52 -14.12 3.62 5.45
C THR A 52 -13.53 3.14 4.11
N ALA A 53 -12.23 2.91 4.06
CA ALA A 53 -11.57 2.46 2.84
C ALA A 53 -12.05 1.08 2.40
N VAL A 54 -12.16 0.12 3.32
CA VAL A 54 -12.58 -1.25 2.97
C VAL A 54 -14.07 -1.37 2.61
N GLN A 55 -14.89 -0.43 3.05
CA GLN A 55 -16.31 -0.41 2.71
C GLN A 55 -16.59 0.23 1.34
N ALA A 56 -15.63 0.94 0.78
CA ALA A 56 -15.81 1.57 -0.53
C ALA A 56 -15.82 0.53 -1.64
N SER A 57 -16.65 0.76 -2.66
CA SER A 57 -16.75 -0.10 -3.83
C SER A 57 -16.25 0.62 -5.08
N GLY A 58 -15.93 -0.16 -6.11
CA GLY A 58 -15.50 0.40 -7.39
C GLY A 58 -14.00 0.67 -7.48
N TYR A 59 -13.23 0.19 -6.51
CA TYR A 59 -11.77 0.32 -6.48
C TYR A 59 -11.10 -1.04 -6.56
N ASP A 60 -9.85 -1.06 -7.00
CA ASP A 60 -9.07 -2.29 -7.15
C ASP A 60 -8.36 -2.71 -5.86
N GLY A 61 -8.17 -1.78 -4.94
CA GLY A 61 -7.55 -2.08 -3.66
C GLY A 61 -7.48 -0.87 -2.74
N ILE A 62 -6.85 -1.06 -1.59
CA ILE A 62 -6.62 -0.01 -0.62
C ILE A 62 -5.13 0.27 -0.50
N GLY A 63 -4.78 1.49 -0.16
CA GLY A 63 -3.42 1.92 0.12
C GLY A 63 -3.33 2.56 1.49
N ILE A 64 -2.15 2.54 2.07
CA ILE A 64 -1.88 3.17 3.36
C ILE A 64 -1.06 4.43 3.16
N GLY A 65 -1.41 5.49 3.89
CA GLY A 65 -0.60 6.70 3.95
C GLY A 65 0.51 6.56 5.00
N ILE A 66 1.62 7.22 4.76
CA ILE A 66 2.77 7.18 5.68
C ILE A 66 2.65 8.33 6.67
N PHE A 67 1.73 8.16 7.62
CA PHE A 67 1.39 9.15 8.64
C PHE A 67 1.33 8.46 10.01
N ASN A 68 1.20 9.25 11.06
CA ASN A 68 0.97 8.76 12.43
C ASN A 68 2.05 7.80 12.94
N GLY A 69 3.32 8.07 12.62
CA GLY A 69 4.43 7.26 13.07
C GLY A 69 4.70 5.99 12.26
N ILE A 70 3.99 5.80 11.16
CA ILE A 70 4.21 4.68 10.26
C ILE A 70 5.31 5.03 9.28
N CYS A 71 6.24 4.11 9.04
CA CYS A 71 7.20 4.21 7.96
C CYS A 71 7.13 2.98 7.07
N ALA A 72 7.59 3.11 5.84
CA ALA A 72 7.60 2.01 4.89
C ALA A 72 8.95 1.92 4.20
N ILE A 73 9.34 0.70 3.86
CA ILE A 73 10.53 0.42 3.07
C ILE A 73 10.08 -0.24 1.78
N ASP A 74 10.45 0.35 0.66
CA ASP A 74 10.15 -0.17 -0.67
C ASP A 74 11.42 -0.79 -1.25
N LEU A 75 11.34 -2.07 -1.59
CA LEU A 75 12.45 -2.84 -2.15
C LEU A 75 12.13 -3.22 -3.58
N ASP A 76 12.78 -2.55 -4.52
CA ASP A 76 12.57 -2.78 -5.95
C ASP A 76 13.46 -3.89 -6.48
N ASN A 77 12.94 -4.67 -7.44
CA ASN A 77 13.69 -5.72 -8.13
C ASN A 77 14.35 -6.73 -7.17
N CYS A 78 13.66 -7.03 -6.07
CA CYS A 78 14.21 -7.86 -5.00
C CYS A 78 13.58 -9.26 -4.92
N VAL A 79 12.68 -9.58 -5.84
CA VAL A 79 12.01 -10.88 -5.89
C VAL A 79 12.35 -11.57 -7.21
N SER A 80 12.82 -12.82 -7.14
CA SER A 80 13.11 -13.62 -8.34
C SER A 80 11.81 -14.04 -9.05
N ASP A 81 11.95 -14.51 -10.28
CA ASP A 81 10.80 -15.06 -11.05
C ASP A 81 10.13 -16.23 -10.33
N SER A 82 10.87 -16.92 -9.45
CA SER A 82 10.34 -18.03 -8.64
C SER A 82 9.64 -17.55 -7.35
N GLY A 83 9.58 -16.24 -7.10
CA GLY A 83 8.93 -15.66 -5.93
C GLY A 83 9.80 -15.61 -4.67
N TYR A 84 11.11 -15.85 -4.78
CA TYR A 84 12.03 -15.76 -3.65
C TYR A 84 12.69 -14.40 -3.56
N TYR A 85 12.91 -13.92 -2.33
CA TYR A 85 13.66 -12.68 -2.10
C TYR A 85 15.10 -12.82 -2.56
N THR A 86 15.70 -11.73 -3.02
CA THR A 86 17.15 -11.63 -3.10
C THR A 86 17.73 -11.72 -1.68
N GLN A 87 18.99 -12.06 -1.56
CA GLN A 87 19.65 -12.16 -0.25
C GLN A 87 19.55 -10.85 0.55
N THR A 88 19.78 -9.72 -0.09
CA THR A 88 19.69 -8.41 0.56
C THR A 88 18.28 -8.15 1.08
N ALA A 89 17.24 -8.44 0.27
CA ALA A 89 15.86 -8.25 0.68
C ALA A 89 15.50 -9.16 1.86
N ALA A 90 15.91 -10.42 1.84
CA ALA A 90 15.67 -11.37 2.91
C ALA A 90 16.31 -10.90 4.24
N GLU A 91 17.51 -10.36 4.18
CA GLU A 91 18.19 -9.82 5.37
C GLU A 91 17.44 -8.62 5.95
N ILE A 92 16.98 -7.69 5.11
CA ILE A 92 16.23 -6.51 5.55
C ILE A 92 14.89 -6.95 6.17
N VAL A 93 14.16 -7.84 5.52
CA VAL A 93 12.88 -8.34 6.04
C VAL A 93 13.06 -9.00 7.40
N ALA A 94 14.08 -9.84 7.56
CA ALA A 94 14.38 -10.50 8.82
C ALA A 94 14.76 -9.51 9.93
N LEU A 95 15.57 -8.48 9.58
CA LEU A 95 16.02 -7.47 10.54
C LEU A 95 14.87 -6.59 11.04
N MET A 96 13.97 -6.21 10.18
CA MET A 96 12.88 -5.29 10.52
C MET A 96 11.77 -5.93 11.36
N HIS A 97 11.56 -7.24 11.26
CA HIS A 97 10.51 -7.95 11.99
C HIS A 97 9.14 -7.27 11.87
N SER A 98 8.77 -6.84 10.67
CA SER A 98 7.57 -6.05 10.45
C SER A 98 6.68 -6.68 9.38
N TYR A 99 5.48 -6.14 9.25
CA TYR A 99 4.56 -6.54 8.18
C TYR A 99 5.26 -6.35 6.83
N THR A 100 5.16 -7.37 6.00
CA THR A 100 5.79 -7.38 4.68
C THR A 100 4.83 -7.97 3.66
N GLU A 101 4.79 -7.39 2.46
CA GLU A 101 4.00 -7.93 1.35
C GLU A 101 4.77 -7.83 0.03
N TYR A 102 4.38 -8.67 -0.90
CA TYR A 102 4.84 -8.53 -2.28
C TYR A 102 4.00 -7.48 -2.99
N SER A 103 4.66 -6.59 -3.73
CA SER A 103 3.93 -5.70 -4.62
C SER A 103 3.49 -6.44 -5.88
N PRO A 104 2.47 -5.97 -6.60
CA PRO A 104 2.03 -6.60 -7.85
C PRO A 104 3.11 -6.67 -8.93
N SER A 105 4.08 -5.77 -8.89
CA SER A 105 5.18 -5.75 -9.85
C SER A 105 6.43 -6.50 -9.38
N GLY A 106 6.39 -7.07 -8.19
CA GLY A 106 7.55 -7.71 -7.58
C GLY A 106 8.47 -6.75 -6.88
#